data_0d86d86440fca1e87a6feba66ad53d97
#
_entry.id   0d86d86440fca1e87a6feba66ad53d97
#
_cell.length_a   1.000
_cell.length_b   1.000
_cell.length_c   1.000
_cell.angle_alpha   90.00
_cell.angle_beta   90.00
_cell.angle_gamma   90.00
#
_symmetry.space_group_name_H-M   'P 1'
#
loop_
_entity.id
_entity.type
_entity.pdbx_description
1 polymer ?
#
loop_
_entity_poly.entity_id
_entity_poly.type
_entity_poly.pdbx_seq_one_letter_code
_entity_poly.pdbx_strand_id
1 'polypeptide(L)'
;MSRPKEVYKEWYPEQFSDSVIIREAEIDRNFFDYFLSTISSKSMEKDFEHFCQKIIEREVCPNLLSQTGPTGGGDSKVDSETYPVSEEITQTWFYGYGDRAGSERWAFAFSAKKEWRSKVKSDVKKIVDTNLDGRGYTKIFFVSNQNISDKKRAETEDALRGEYGLDIRIFDKNWLLDKVFSSRENMIIACQCFRITEKIE
;
A
#
# COMPACT_ATOMS: atom_id res chain seq x y z
N MET A 1 -0.92 -10.95 -12.76
CA MET A 1 -1.71 -12.19 -12.56
C MET A 1 -3.13 -11.78 -12.17
N SER A 2 -4.15 -12.32 -12.85
CA SER A 2 -5.54 -12.07 -12.48
C SER A 2 -5.86 -12.71 -11.13
N ARG A 3 -6.65 -12.03 -10.31
CA ARG A 3 -7.09 -12.58 -9.03
C ARG A 3 -8.20 -13.60 -9.23
N PRO A 4 -8.34 -14.62 -8.37
CA PRO A 4 -9.39 -15.63 -8.52
C PRO A 4 -10.79 -15.04 -8.69
N LYS A 5 -11.12 -13.96 -7.95
CA LYS A 5 -12.40 -13.25 -8.06
C LYS A 5 -12.59 -12.58 -9.43
N GLU A 6 -11.53 -12.04 -10.02
CA GLU A 6 -11.58 -11.40 -11.34
C GLU A 6 -11.75 -12.46 -12.43
N VAL A 7 -11.03 -13.58 -12.34
CA VAL A 7 -11.19 -14.73 -13.23
C VAL A 7 -12.60 -15.30 -13.12
N TYR A 8 -13.13 -15.42 -11.91
CA TYR A 8 -14.48 -15.93 -11.70
C TYR A 8 -15.55 -15.00 -12.27
N LYS A 9 -15.37 -13.67 -12.13
CA LYS A 9 -16.24 -12.66 -12.77
C LYS A 9 -16.19 -12.73 -14.30
N GLU A 10 -15.02 -13.00 -14.86
CA GLU A 10 -14.85 -13.15 -16.32
C GLU A 10 -15.56 -14.38 -16.84
N TRP A 11 -15.54 -15.49 -16.10
CA TRP A 11 -16.18 -16.75 -16.50
C TRP A 11 -17.70 -16.77 -16.27
N TYR A 12 -18.18 -16.05 -15.26
CA TYR A 12 -19.58 -16.05 -14.84
C TYR A 12 -20.12 -14.62 -14.65
N PRO A 13 -20.09 -13.78 -15.70
CA PRO A 13 -20.48 -12.38 -15.59
C PRO A 13 -21.95 -12.20 -15.15
N GLU A 14 -22.83 -13.15 -15.46
CA GLU A 14 -24.23 -13.14 -15.07
C GLU A 14 -24.46 -13.17 -13.55
N GLN A 15 -23.51 -13.74 -12.79
CA GLN A 15 -23.58 -13.78 -11.33
C GLN A 15 -23.18 -12.46 -10.66
N PHE A 16 -22.68 -11.52 -11.45
CA PHE A 16 -22.18 -10.23 -10.97
C PHE A 16 -22.89 -9.05 -11.67
N SER A 17 -23.96 -9.29 -12.40
CA SER A 17 -24.67 -8.27 -13.18
C SER A 17 -25.14 -7.09 -12.34
N ASP A 18 -25.54 -7.31 -11.09
CA ASP A 18 -26.03 -6.27 -10.18
C ASP A 18 -24.91 -5.42 -9.58
N SER A 19 -23.66 -5.88 -9.70
CA SER A 19 -22.49 -5.18 -9.15
C SER A 19 -21.72 -4.39 -10.20
N VAL A 20 -22.14 -4.44 -11.45
CA VAL A 20 -21.49 -3.72 -12.56
C VAL A 20 -22.15 -2.35 -12.78
N ILE A 21 -22.04 -1.47 -11.81
CA ILE A 21 -22.06 -0.06 -12.12
C ILE A 21 -20.69 0.22 -12.76
N ILE A 22 -20.68 0.27 -14.09
CA ILE A 22 -19.48 0.65 -14.84
C ILE A 22 -19.27 2.14 -14.61
N ARG A 23 -18.56 2.47 -13.54
CA ARG A 23 -18.01 3.82 -13.37
C ARG A 23 -16.75 3.88 -14.23
N GLU A 24 -16.78 4.68 -15.26
CA GLU A 24 -15.60 4.97 -16.05
C GLU A 24 -14.70 5.88 -15.25
N ALA A 25 -13.65 5.33 -14.64
CA ALA A 25 -12.58 6.10 -14.04
C ALA A 25 -11.48 6.28 -15.09
N GLU A 26 -11.39 7.47 -15.65
CA GLU A 26 -10.30 7.84 -16.52
C GLU A 26 -9.46 8.92 -15.87
N ILE A 27 -8.27 8.53 -15.39
CA ILE A 27 -7.27 9.45 -14.88
C ILE A 27 -6.10 9.46 -15.86
N ASP A 28 -5.68 10.65 -16.28
CA ASP A 28 -4.42 10.80 -17.03
C ASP A 28 -3.22 10.51 -16.12
N ARG A 29 -2.26 9.72 -16.60
CA ARG A 29 -1.09 9.30 -15.83
C ARG A 29 -0.20 10.50 -15.43
N ASN A 30 0.00 11.47 -16.32
CA ASN A 30 0.83 12.64 -16.03
C ASN A 30 0.15 13.57 -15.03
N PHE A 31 -1.18 13.71 -15.14
CA PHE A 31 -1.98 14.43 -14.14
C PHE A 31 -1.83 13.78 -12.78
N PHE A 32 -1.97 12.46 -12.68
CA PHE A 32 -1.89 11.76 -11.39
C PHE A 32 -0.47 11.78 -10.81
N ASP A 33 0.57 11.67 -11.65
CA ASP A 33 1.97 11.84 -11.23
C ASP A 33 2.20 13.23 -10.61
N TYR A 34 1.74 14.28 -11.28
CA TYR A 34 1.79 15.64 -10.75
C TYR A 34 0.98 15.76 -9.45
N PHE A 35 -0.23 15.20 -9.42
CA PHE A 35 -1.12 15.24 -8.27
C PHE A 35 -0.44 14.62 -7.02
N LEU A 36 0.15 13.44 -7.15
CA LEU A 36 0.90 12.80 -6.05
C LEU A 36 2.03 13.70 -5.52
N SER A 37 2.66 14.50 -6.37
CA SER A 37 3.70 15.45 -5.96
C SER A 37 3.15 16.63 -5.15
N THR A 38 1.85 16.90 -5.19
CA THR A 38 1.18 18.01 -4.49
C THR A 38 0.58 17.63 -3.14
N ILE A 39 0.63 16.37 -2.74
CA ILE A 39 -0.03 15.85 -1.52
C ILE A 39 0.31 16.70 -0.29
N SER A 40 1.60 16.89 0.02
CA SER A 40 2.01 17.67 1.20
C SER A 40 1.65 19.15 1.11
N SER A 41 1.66 19.75 -0.10
CA SER A 41 1.29 21.16 -0.26
C SER A 41 -0.20 21.41 -0.11
N LYS A 42 -1.01 20.37 -0.26
CA LYS A 42 -2.48 20.40 -0.12
C LYS A 42 -2.96 19.83 1.21
N SER A 43 -2.04 19.45 2.12
CA SER A 43 -2.36 18.84 3.43
C SER A 43 -3.25 17.59 3.29
N MET A 44 -2.95 16.75 2.29
CA MET A 44 -3.70 15.53 1.98
C MET A 44 -2.97 14.26 2.44
N GLU A 45 -2.14 14.36 3.48
CA GLU A 45 -1.36 13.22 3.98
C GLU A 45 -2.25 12.07 4.45
N LYS A 46 -3.38 12.35 5.09
CA LYS A 46 -4.35 11.33 5.52
C LYS A 46 -5.04 10.63 4.34
N ASP A 47 -5.39 11.39 3.30
CA ASP A 47 -5.96 10.81 2.08
C ASP A 47 -4.92 9.94 1.37
N PHE A 48 -3.65 10.34 1.38
CA PHE A 48 -2.53 9.55 0.86
C PHE A 48 -2.32 8.25 1.65
N GLU A 49 -2.33 8.30 2.98
CA GLU A 49 -2.24 7.11 3.83
C GLU A 49 -3.39 6.14 3.54
N HIS A 50 -4.63 6.65 3.48
CA HIS A 50 -5.79 5.82 3.15
C HIS A 50 -5.69 5.22 1.74
N PHE A 51 -5.25 5.99 0.75
CA PHE A 51 -4.99 5.50 -0.60
C PHE A 51 -3.93 4.38 -0.61
N CYS A 52 -2.80 4.59 0.06
CA CYS A 52 -1.75 3.58 0.17
C CYS A 52 -2.27 2.28 0.81
N GLN A 53 -3.05 2.38 1.90
CA GLN A 53 -3.68 1.22 2.52
C GLN A 53 -4.52 0.43 1.53
N LYS A 54 -5.38 1.09 0.76
CA LYS A 54 -6.25 0.43 -0.22
C LYS A 54 -5.47 -0.24 -1.36
N ILE A 55 -4.41 0.39 -1.84
CA ILE A 55 -3.54 -0.20 -2.86
C ILE A 55 -2.76 -1.39 -2.28
N ILE A 56 -2.22 -1.28 -1.07
CA ILE A 56 -1.51 -2.40 -0.41
C ILE A 56 -2.45 -3.58 -0.13
N GLU A 57 -3.66 -3.31 0.40
CA GLU A 57 -4.67 -4.35 0.64
C GLU A 57 -4.99 -5.13 -0.64
N ARG A 58 -4.98 -4.45 -1.77
CA ARG A 58 -5.29 -5.04 -3.06
C ARG A 58 -4.08 -5.69 -3.74
N GLU A 59 -2.90 -5.09 -3.66
CA GLU A 59 -1.74 -5.47 -4.47
C GLU A 59 -0.67 -6.28 -3.70
N VAL A 60 -0.67 -6.21 -2.38
CA VAL A 60 0.39 -6.82 -1.55
C VAL A 60 -0.16 -7.87 -0.59
N CYS A 61 -1.16 -7.53 0.22
CA CYS A 61 -1.72 -8.46 1.21
C CYS A 61 -3.14 -8.06 1.62
N PRO A 62 -4.13 -8.97 1.53
CA PRO A 62 -5.52 -8.67 1.85
C PRO A 62 -5.84 -8.65 3.36
N ASN A 63 -4.93 -9.13 4.21
CA ASN A 63 -5.08 -9.22 5.65
C ASN A 63 -4.51 -8.00 6.39
N LEU A 64 -4.77 -6.80 5.87
CA LEU A 64 -4.28 -5.55 6.43
C LEU A 64 -5.23 -5.01 7.49
N LEU A 65 -4.70 -4.69 8.67
CA LEU A 65 -5.38 -3.92 9.70
C LEU A 65 -5.03 -2.44 9.56
N SER A 66 -6.03 -1.61 9.39
CA SER A 66 -5.87 -0.15 9.44
C SER A 66 -5.81 0.31 10.89
N GLN A 67 -4.86 1.16 11.23
CA GLN A 67 -4.82 1.81 12.53
C GLN A 67 -5.93 2.88 12.58
N THR A 68 -6.97 2.64 13.37
CA THR A 68 -8.14 3.51 13.51
C THR A 68 -8.06 4.37 14.78
N GLY A 69 -6.98 5.09 14.97
CA GLY A 69 -6.87 6.04 16.07
C GLY A 69 -7.24 7.47 15.66
N PRO A 70 -7.93 8.25 16.50
CA PRO A 70 -8.31 9.64 16.17
C PRO A 70 -7.13 10.61 16.12
N THR A 71 -5.95 10.20 16.56
CA THR A 71 -4.71 10.96 16.48
C THR A 71 -3.64 10.07 15.87
N GLY A 72 -3.06 10.50 14.74
CA GLY A 72 -1.94 9.80 14.12
C GLY A 72 -0.81 9.56 15.13
N GLY A 73 -0.67 8.34 15.58
CA GLY A 73 0.27 7.99 16.64
C GLY A 73 -0.35 7.13 17.72
N GLY A 74 -1.20 6.17 17.39
CA GLY A 74 -1.46 5.06 18.30
C GLY A 74 -0.14 4.41 18.72
N ASP A 75 -0.09 3.78 19.88
CA ASP A 75 1.11 3.22 20.51
C ASP A 75 1.91 2.23 19.63
N SER A 76 1.35 1.76 18.52
CA SER A 76 1.99 0.82 17.59
C SER A 76 2.99 1.45 16.61
N LYS A 77 2.97 2.77 16.41
CA LYS A 77 3.89 3.53 15.53
C LYS A 77 3.98 3.01 14.09
N VAL A 78 2.97 2.27 13.65
CA VAL A 78 2.76 1.79 12.28
C VAL A 78 1.46 2.39 11.73
N ASP A 79 1.41 2.65 10.43
CA ASP A 79 0.19 3.15 9.78
C ASP A 79 -0.77 2.00 9.46
N SER A 80 -0.25 0.81 9.25
CA SER A 80 -1.00 -0.44 9.08
C SER A 80 -0.13 -1.64 9.41
N GLU A 81 -0.75 -2.76 9.76
CA GLU A 81 -0.06 -4.04 9.97
C GLU A 81 -0.90 -5.21 9.45
N THR A 82 -0.27 -6.34 9.14
CA THR A 82 -0.98 -7.56 8.82
C THR A 82 -1.27 -8.39 10.07
N TYR A 83 -2.28 -9.26 9.98
CA TYR A 83 -2.57 -10.29 10.98
C TYR A 83 -2.50 -11.68 10.34
N PRO A 84 -1.98 -12.70 11.05
CA PRO A 84 -1.96 -14.06 10.56
C PRO A 84 -3.39 -14.60 10.34
N VAL A 85 -3.56 -15.37 9.27
CA VAL A 85 -4.82 -16.05 8.93
C VAL A 85 -4.59 -17.56 8.83
N SER A 86 -5.66 -18.35 8.83
CA SER A 86 -5.53 -19.81 8.72
C SER A 86 -4.97 -20.22 7.36
N GLU A 87 -4.41 -21.43 7.31
CA GLU A 87 -3.82 -21.97 6.08
C GLU A 87 -4.87 -22.13 4.97
N GLU A 88 -6.10 -22.52 5.30
CA GLU A 88 -7.19 -22.64 4.34
C GLU A 88 -7.53 -21.29 3.71
N ILE A 89 -7.57 -20.22 4.50
CA ILE A 89 -7.76 -18.86 4.00
C ILE A 89 -6.60 -18.45 3.12
N THR A 90 -5.37 -18.73 3.54
CA THR A 90 -4.17 -18.42 2.76
C THR A 90 -4.20 -19.11 1.39
N GLN A 91 -4.50 -20.39 1.33
CA GLN A 91 -4.57 -21.14 0.08
C GLN A 91 -5.67 -20.66 -0.86
N THR A 92 -6.77 -20.15 -0.32
CA THR A 92 -7.93 -19.72 -1.11
C THR A 92 -7.82 -18.27 -1.57
N TRP A 93 -7.43 -17.36 -0.68
CA TRP A 93 -7.56 -15.92 -0.90
C TRP A 93 -6.24 -15.19 -1.16
N PHE A 94 -5.10 -15.83 -0.86
CA PHE A 94 -3.77 -15.23 -1.00
C PHE A 94 -3.04 -15.69 -2.27
N TYR A 95 -3.72 -16.41 -3.14
CA TYR A 95 -3.13 -16.83 -4.40
C TYR A 95 -2.71 -15.63 -5.24
N GLY A 96 -1.42 -15.57 -5.59
CA GLY A 96 -0.84 -14.46 -6.34
C GLY A 96 -0.35 -13.28 -5.50
N TYR A 97 -0.55 -13.29 -4.18
CA TYR A 97 0.06 -12.34 -3.25
C TYR A 97 1.49 -12.75 -2.84
N GLY A 98 2.18 -11.82 -2.20
CA GLY A 98 3.53 -12.07 -1.73
C GLY A 98 3.62 -13.30 -0.84
N ASP A 99 4.72 -14.03 -0.97
CA ASP A 99 5.01 -15.21 -0.18
C ASP A 99 4.90 -14.90 1.33
N ARG A 100 4.22 -15.77 2.08
CA ARG A 100 4.02 -15.69 3.53
C ARG A 100 3.16 -14.52 4.05
N ALA A 101 2.49 -13.75 3.19
CA ALA A 101 1.60 -12.67 3.64
C ALA A 101 0.53 -13.12 4.66
N GLY A 102 0.06 -14.38 4.53
CA GLY A 102 -0.95 -14.95 5.43
C GLY A 102 -0.38 -15.49 6.76
N SER A 103 0.92 -15.75 6.86
CA SER A 103 1.54 -16.41 8.03
C SER A 103 2.46 -15.48 8.84
N GLU A 104 2.92 -14.39 8.27
CA GLU A 104 3.84 -13.44 8.90
C GLU A 104 3.12 -12.16 9.30
N ARG A 105 3.72 -11.43 10.23
CA ARG A 105 3.30 -10.05 10.56
C ARG A 105 4.21 -9.06 9.86
N TRP A 106 3.60 -8.21 9.05
CA TRP A 106 4.26 -7.15 8.32
C TRP A 106 3.78 -5.79 8.81
N ALA A 107 4.68 -4.84 8.89
CA ALA A 107 4.38 -3.47 9.25
C ALA A 107 4.47 -2.55 8.03
N PHE A 108 3.63 -1.53 7.97
CA PHE A 108 3.59 -0.56 6.89
C PHE A 108 3.69 0.86 7.44
N ALA A 109 4.48 1.68 6.77
CA ALA A 109 4.57 3.11 7.01
C ALA A 109 4.38 3.88 5.70
N PHE A 110 3.59 4.95 5.75
CA PHE A 110 3.25 5.78 4.59
C PHE A 110 3.74 7.20 4.80
N SER A 111 4.32 7.81 3.76
CA SER A 111 4.82 9.17 3.91
C SER A 111 4.83 9.96 2.60
N ALA A 112 4.26 11.16 2.63
CA ALA A 112 4.35 12.13 1.55
C ALA A 112 5.51 13.13 1.73
N LYS A 113 6.41 12.94 2.71
CA LYS A 113 7.52 13.87 2.98
C LYS A 113 8.58 13.83 1.91
N LYS A 114 9.08 15.02 1.51
CA LYS A 114 10.16 15.16 0.51
C LYS A 114 11.44 14.49 0.96
N GLU A 115 11.79 14.63 2.24
CA GLU A 115 12.99 14.01 2.83
C GLU A 115 12.76 12.52 3.14
N TRP A 116 12.42 11.75 2.12
CA TRP A 116 12.03 10.35 2.25
C TRP A 116 13.09 9.50 2.97
N ARG A 117 14.40 9.76 2.71
CA ARG A 117 15.50 8.93 3.25
C ARG A 117 15.66 9.08 4.76
N SER A 118 15.52 10.29 5.29
CA SER A 118 15.50 10.51 6.74
C SER A 118 14.21 9.99 7.36
N LYS A 119 13.10 10.13 6.66
CA LYS A 119 11.79 9.67 7.12
C LYS A 119 11.73 8.15 7.22
N VAL A 120 12.16 7.39 6.20
CA VAL A 120 12.17 5.93 6.28
C VAL A 120 13.04 5.43 7.43
N LYS A 121 14.24 6.00 7.63
CA LYS A 121 15.11 5.64 8.77
C LYS A 121 14.42 5.87 10.11
N SER A 122 13.78 7.02 10.27
CA SER A 122 13.06 7.37 11.50
C SER A 122 11.87 6.44 11.76
N ASP A 123 11.08 6.13 10.74
CA ASP A 123 9.88 5.29 10.90
C ASP A 123 10.26 3.83 11.12
N VAL A 124 11.22 3.30 10.36
CA VAL A 124 11.74 1.94 10.58
C VAL A 124 12.26 1.78 12.00
N LYS A 125 13.05 2.75 12.49
CA LYS A 125 13.54 2.70 13.89
C LYS A 125 12.39 2.63 14.89
N LYS A 126 11.36 3.47 14.75
CA LYS A 126 10.19 3.46 15.64
C LYS A 126 9.45 2.13 15.62
N ILE A 127 9.30 1.52 14.42
CA ILE A 127 8.64 0.22 14.26
C ILE A 127 9.50 -0.87 14.92
N VAL A 128 10.82 -0.84 14.73
CA VAL A 128 11.74 -1.78 15.36
C VAL A 128 11.72 -1.65 16.88
N ASP A 129 11.73 -0.43 17.42
CA ASP A 129 11.61 -0.20 18.86
C ASP A 129 10.32 -0.83 19.41
N THR A 130 9.20 -0.71 18.69
CA THR A 130 7.92 -1.36 19.05
C THR A 130 7.98 -2.88 18.89
N ASN A 131 8.77 -3.39 17.94
CA ASN A 131 8.93 -4.81 17.70
C ASN A 131 9.68 -5.52 18.85
N LEU A 132 10.57 -4.82 19.55
CA LEU A 132 11.23 -5.30 20.76
C LEU A 132 10.23 -5.62 21.89
N ASP A 133 9.05 -5.01 21.88
CA ASP A 133 7.95 -5.30 22.81
C ASP A 133 7.13 -6.56 22.42
N GLY A 134 7.63 -7.38 21.47
CA GLY A 134 7.05 -8.67 21.12
C GLY A 134 6.00 -8.64 20.00
N ARG A 135 5.96 -7.60 19.16
CA ARG A 135 5.05 -7.51 17.98
C ARG A 135 5.31 -8.59 16.93
N GLY A 136 6.56 -9.02 16.76
CA GLY A 136 6.92 -10.10 15.85
C GLY A 136 6.87 -9.73 14.37
N TYR A 137 7.14 -8.49 14.00
CA TYR A 137 7.26 -8.09 12.60
C TYR A 137 8.49 -8.73 11.96
N THR A 138 8.29 -9.34 10.80
CA THR A 138 9.36 -9.94 9.98
C THR A 138 9.75 -9.07 8.80
N LYS A 139 8.84 -8.18 8.38
CA LYS A 139 9.01 -7.31 7.22
C LYS A 139 8.42 -5.92 7.45
N ILE A 140 9.08 -4.91 6.92
CA ILE A 140 8.61 -3.52 6.96
C ILE A 140 8.52 -2.99 5.54
N PHE A 141 7.37 -2.44 5.19
CA PHE A 141 7.14 -1.72 3.94
C PHE A 141 7.03 -0.22 4.19
N PHE A 142 7.81 0.54 3.47
CA PHE A 142 7.70 1.99 3.46
C PHE A 142 7.22 2.46 2.09
N VAL A 143 6.13 3.21 2.05
CA VAL A 143 5.54 3.72 0.81
C VAL A 143 5.67 5.23 0.76
N SER A 144 6.17 5.76 -0.35
CA SER A 144 6.43 7.19 -0.53
C SER A 144 5.86 7.71 -1.86
N ASN A 145 5.37 8.95 -1.85
CA ASN A 145 5.00 9.68 -3.06
C ASN A 145 6.21 10.34 -3.75
N GLN A 146 7.44 10.05 -3.33
CA GLN A 146 8.65 10.60 -3.93
C GLN A 146 9.22 9.66 -4.99
N ASN A 147 9.83 10.24 -6.05
CA ASN A 147 10.65 9.48 -6.98
C ASN A 147 11.97 9.09 -6.32
N ILE A 148 12.25 7.80 -6.29
CA ILE A 148 13.45 7.25 -5.65
C ILE A 148 14.22 6.46 -6.71
N SER A 149 15.48 6.85 -6.96
CA SER A 149 16.30 6.08 -7.89
C SER A 149 16.62 4.70 -7.32
N ASP A 150 16.67 3.67 -8.18
CA ASP A 150 16.90 2.28 -7.79
C ASP A 150 18.14 2.10 -6.92
N LYS A 151 19.24 2.80 -7.28
CA LYS A 151 20.47 2.77 -6.50
C LYS A 151 20.27 3.26 -5.07
N LYS A 152 19.64 4.44 -4.89
CA LYS A 152 19.39 5.00 -3.54
C LYS A 152 18.42 4.16 -2.73
N ARG A 153 17.42 3.56 -3.41
CA ARG A 153 16.48 2.63 -2.77
C ARG A 153 17.21 1.41 -2.25
N ALA A 154 17.95 0.69 -3.12
CA ALA A 154 18.69 -0.50 -2.75
C ALA A 154 19.70 -0.25 -1.63
N GLU A 155 20.51 0.80 -1.74
CA GLU A 155 21.46 1.20 -0.69
C GLU A 155 20.78 1.44 0.65
N THR A 156 19.58 2.03 0.65
CA THR A 156 18.84 2.32 1.89
C THR A 156 18.20 1.06 2.47
N GLU A 157 17.62 0.21 1.64
CA GLU A 157 17.05 -1.09 2.05
C GLU A 157 18.15 -1.99 2.63
N ASP A 158 19.31 -2.09 1.98
CA ASP A 158 20.43 -2.92 2.42
C ASP A 158 21.05 -2.42 3.74
N ALA A 159 21.20 -1.10 3.88
CA ALA A 159 21.71 -0.50 5.11
C ALA A 159 20.77 -0.78 6.30
N LEU A 160 19.45 -0.59 6.11
CA LEU A 160 18.46 -0.82 7.17
C LEU A 160 18.31 -2.31 7.49
N ARG A 161 18.39 -3.19 6.48
CA ARG A 161 18.40 -4.64 6.68
C ARG A 161 19.63 -5.08 7.48
N GLY A 162 20.78 -4.53 7.16
CA GLY A 162 22.03 -4.81 7.90
C GLY A 162 21.98 -4.32 9.35
N GLU A 163 21.32 -3.17 9.60
CA GLU A 163 21.21 -2.58 10.94
C GLU A 163 20.21 -3.33 11.84
N TYR A 164 19.05 -3.75 11.29
CA TYR A 164 17.93 -4.26 12.09
C TYR A 164 17.64 -5.75 11.88
N GLY A 165 18.22 -6.41 10.88
CA GLY A 165 17.97 -7.83 10.60
C GLY A 165 16.56 -8.14 10.08
N LEU A 166 15.81 -7.14 9.64
CA LEU A 166 14.45 -7.27 9.08
C LEU A 166 14.45 -7.06 7.56
N ASP A 167 13.53 -7.72 6.85
CA ASP A 167 13.33 -7.43 5.43
C ASP A 167 12.61 -6.09 5.28
N ILE A 168 13.28 -5.11 4.66
CA ILE A 168 12.75 -3.75 4.49
C ILE A 168 12.60 -3.49 3.00
N ARG A 169 11.41 -3.04 2.61
CA ARG A 169 11.06 -2.71 1.23
C ARG A 169 10.53 -1.29 1.13
N ILE A 170 10.99 -0.57 0.11
CA ILE A 170 10.59 0.80 -0.16
C ILE A 170 9.85 0.83 -1.51
N PHE A 171 8.59 1.22 -1.46
CA PHE A 171 7.78 1.49 -2.65
C PHE A 171 7.74 3.00 -2.89
N ASP A 172 8.12 3.40 -4.07
CA ASP A 172 8.20 4.80 -4.47
C ASP A 172 6.97 5.24 -5.30
N LYS A 173 6.97 6.49 -5.74
CA LYS A 173 5.91 7.06 -6.57
C LYS A 173 5.70 6.27 -7.88
N ASN A 174 6.77 5.79 -8.51
CA ASN A 174 6.65 5.03 -9.75
C ASN A 174 5.91 3.70 -9.51
N TRP A 175 6.23 3.01 -8.42
CA TRP A 175 5.49 1.81 -8.03
C TRP A 175 4.00 2.10 -7.84
N LEU A 176 3.63 3.20 -7.17
CA LEU A 176 2.23 3.60 -7.01
C LEU A 176 1.56 3.87 -8.34
N LEU A 177 2.22 4.62 -9.23
CA LEU A 177 1.71 4.88 -10.58
C LEU A 177 1.49 3.58 -11.36
N ASP A 178 2.45 2.68 -11.35
CA ASP A 178 2.33 1.41 -12.06
C ASP A 178 1.17 0.57 -11.52
N LYS A 179 0.93 0.58 -10.20
CA LYS A 179 -0.21 -0.12 -9.61
C LYS A 179 -1.55 0.53 -9.94
N VAL A 180 -1.64 1.85 -9.88
CA VAL A 180 -2.88 2.57 -10.24
C VAL A 180 -3.26 2.30 -11.68
N PHE A 181 -2.31 2.34 -12.60
CA PHE A 181 -2.57 2.17 -14.04
C PHE A 181 -2.52 0.71 -14.51
N SER A 182 -2.33 -0.26 -13.61
CA SER A 182 -2.40 -1.69 -13.92
C SER A 182 -3.82 -2.26 -13.96
N SER A 183 -4.78 -1.61 -13.30
CA SER A 183 -6.17 -2.03 -13.30
C SER A 183 -7.12 -0.85 -13.12
N ARG A 184 -8.33 -1.01 -13.68
CA ARG A 184 -9.39 -0.02 -13.56
C ARG A 184 -9.83 0.20 -12.11
N GLU A 185 -9.90 -0.87 -11.33
CA GLU A 185 -10.28 -0.81 -9.93
C GLU A 185 -9.30 0.02 -9.10
N ASN A 186 -8.00 -0.06 -9.41
CA ASN A 186 -6.98 0.76 -8.75
C ASN A 186 -7.15 2.24 -9.13
N MET A 187 -7.52 2.56 -10.38
CA MET A 187 -7.85 3.92 -10.78
C MET A 187 -9.08 4.44 -10.03
N ILE A 188 -10.12 3.62 -9.88
CA ILE A 188 -11.31 3.97 -9.09
C ILE A 188 -10.94 4.26 -7.63
N ILE A 189 -10.10 3.43 -7.02
CA ILE A 189 -9.59 3.66 -5.66
C ILE A 189 -8.87 5.02 -5.56
N ALA A 190 -8.00 5.34 -6.52
CA ALA A 190 -7.30 6.62 -6.55
C ALA A 190 -8.28 7.80 -6.68
N CYS A 191 -9.27 7.71 -7.57
CA CYS A 191 -10.32 8.73 -7.72
C CYS A 191 -11.10 8.94 -6.42
N GLN A 192 -11.51 7.85 -5.78
CA GLN A 192 -12.33 7.93 -4.57
C GLN A 192 -11.54 8.48 -3.37
N CYS A 193 -10.31 8.00 -3.13
CA CYS A 193 -9.49 8.44 -2.01
C CYS A 193 -9.13 9.92 -2.12
N PHE A 194 -8.85 10.40 -3.32
CA PHE A 194 -8.42 11.79 -3.53
C PHE A 194 -9.53 12.70 -4.03
N ARG A 195 -10.76 12.20 -4.14
CA ARG A 195 -11.94 12.96 -4.65
C ARG A 195 -11.67 13.61 -6.02
N ILE A 196 -10.90 12.90 -6.83
CA ILE A 196 -10.69 13.31 -8.21
C ILE A 196 -12.00 13.02 -8.95
N THR A 197 -12.62 14.07 -9.50
CA THR A 197 -13.90 13.94 -10.23
C THR A 197 -13.63 13.15 -11.50
N GLU A 198 -14.29 11.99 -11.62
CA GLU A 198 -14.35 11.26 -12.87
C GLU A 198 -14.99 12.17 -13.92
N LYS A 199 -14.43 12.26 -15.11
CA LYS A 199 -15.18 12.80 -16.25
C LYS A 199 -16.31 11.81 -16.51
N ILE A 200 -17.52 12.18 -16.11
CA ILE A 200 -18.75 11.54 -16.57
C ILE A 200 -19.00 12.17 -17.94
N GLU A 201 -18.66 11.49 -19.04
CA GLU A 201 -19.21 11.78 -20.36
C GLU A 201 -20.55 11.09 -20.51
#